data_75ab2cdc64972f0d13c61d1f69bfea5a
#
_entry.id   75ab2cdc64972f0d13c61d1f69bfea5a
#
_cell.length_a   1.000
_cell.length_b   1.000
_cell.length_c   1.000
_cell.angle_alpha   90.00
_cell.angle_beta   90.00
_cell.angle_gamma   90.00
#
_symmetry.space_group_name_H-M   'P 1'
#
loop_
_entity.id
_entity.type
_entity.pdbx_description
1 polymer ?
#
loop_
_entity_poly.entity_id
_entity_poly.type
_entity_poly.pdbx_seq_one_letter_code
_entity_poly.pdbx_strand_id
1 'polypeptide(L)'
;MSDNNDKKGIIRGIPHDTIEQSLPILAVFVAILVAVGGIVEIVPAFYLDDAEPKVEGVRPLTPLELEGFAIYRREGCFLCHSQMIRPFRDEKERFGHFSLAAESKYDHNYAWGSKRTGPDIARLGKKYTDAWHIQHMRAPRSVVPESVMPNYAWLEETKLDTSRTKKRMEVLAMMNVPYNADDISNWESDLKAQAAVDDGSGEDALRARYERKTWTNSNGEVEQWTDSFTPTPLNVRAFDADASDVTELDALIAYLQQLGTHVHFEEGVDYYHDKFGQPYRK
;
A
#
# COMPACT_ATOMS: atom_id res chain seq x y z
N MET A 1 -0.02 40.82 52.03
CA MET A 1 -0.61 41.48 50.87
C MET A 1 0.19 41.02 49.68
N SER A 2 -0.24 39.97 49.02
CA SER A 2 0.41 39.44 47.85
C SER A 2 -0.43 39.86 46.63
N ASP A 3 0.23 40.57 45.72
CA ASP A 3 -0.35 41.19 44.56
C ASP A 3 -0.75 40.14 43.51
N ASN A 4 -2.04 39.94 43.38
CA ASN A 4 -2.67 38.90 42.55
C ASN A 4 -3.10 39.52 41.19
N ASN A 5 -2.20 40.25 40.50
CA ASN A 5 -2.64 41.08 39.38
C ASN A 5 -1.92 40.85 38.05
N ASP A 6 -1.42 39.66 37.74
CA ASP A 6 -0.74 39.46 36.44
C ASP A 6 -1.03 38.09 35.77
N LYS A 7 -2.31 37.77 35.59
CA LYS A 7 -2.66 36.68 34.63
C LYS A 7 -3.90 37.08 33.82
N LYS A 8 -3.82 38.19 33.10
CA LYS A 8 -4.75 38.48 32.03
C LYS A 8 -4.25 37.77 30.77
N GLY A 9 -4.83 36.59 30.49
CA GLY A 9 -4.58 35.86 29.24
C GLY A 9 -4.90 36.69 27.98
N ILE A 10 -4.33 36.30 26.88
CA ILE A 10 -4.31 36.99 25.58
C ILE A 10 -5.74 37.19 24.99
N ILE A 11 -6.73 36.48 25.45
CA ILE A 11 -8.15 36.61 25.01
C ILE A 11 -8.83 37.62 25.95
N ARG A 12 -8.94 38.86 25.48
CA ARG A 12 -9.68 39.93 26.18
C ARG A 12 -11.14 39.49 26.34
N GLY A 13 -11.53 39.08 27.55
CA GLY A 13 -12.93 38.79 27.93
C GLY A 13 -13.18 37.48 28.64
N ILE A 14 -12.37 36.43 28.41
CA ILE A 14 -12.53 35.15 29.12
C ILE A 14 -11.28 34.90 29.98
N PRO A 15 -11.38 34.83 31.30
CA PRO A 15 -10.25 34.48 32.16
C PRO A 15 -9.70 33.11 31.78
N HIS A 16 -8.39 32.95 31.66
CA HIS A 16 -7.74 31.69 31.31
C HIS A 16 -8.15 30.56 32.25
N ASP A 17 -8.27 30.85 33.53
CA ASP A 17 -8.72 29.92 34.56
C ASP A 17 -10.11 29.36 34.27
N THR A 18 -11.02 30.12 33.66
CA THR A 18 -12.38 29.63 33.29
C THR A 18 -12.31 28.58 32.16
N ILE A 19 -11.38 28.72 31.24
CA ILE A 19 -11.20 27.73 30.15
C ILE A 19 -10.60 26.45 30.72
N GLU A 20 -9.55 26.56 31.54
CA GLU A 20 -8.84 25.41 32.10
C GLU A 20 -9.68 24.63 33.11
N GLN A 21 -10.48 25.34 33.95
CA GLN A 21 -11.30 24.71 34.98
C GLN A 21 -12.60 24.12 34.45
N SER A 22 -13.01 24.47 33.24
CA SER A 22 -14.24 23.96 32.62
C SER A 22 -13.94 22.93 31.54
N LEU A 23 -14.01 21.63 31.86
CA LEU A 23 -13.79 20.55 30.91
C LEU A 23 -14.61 20.70 29.61
N PRO A 24 -15.91 21.05 29.62
CA PRO A 24 -16.67 21.24 28.39
C PRO A 24 -16.14 22.39 27.51
N ILE A 25 -15.79 23.53 28.14
CA ILE A 25 -15.24 24.69 27.41
C ILE A 25 -13.89 24.33 26.79
N LEU A 26 -13.00 23.72 27.57
CA LEU A 26 -11.70 23.26 27.09
C LEU A 26 -11.85 22.27 25.92
N ALA A 27 -12.74 21.28 26.05
CA ALA A 27 -12.99 20.29 25.00
C ALA A 27 -13.49 20.95 23.70
N VAL A 28 -14.38 21.94 23.77
CA VAL A 28 -14.85 22.68 22.58
C VAL A 28 -13.73 23.46 21.93
N PHE A 29 -12.91 24.17 22.69
CA PHE A 29 -11.76 24.92 22.12
C PHE A 29 -10.74 23.98 21.49
N VAL A 30 -10.41 22.86 22.12
CA VAL A 30 -9.50 21.84 21.55
C VAL A 30 -10.10 21.27 20.27
N ALA A 31 -11.39 20.92 20.26
CA ALA A 31 -12.05 20.41 19.08
C ALA A 31 -12.03 21.41 17.91
N ILE A 32 -12.27 22.71 18.16
CA ILE A 32 -12.21 23.76 17.14
C ILE A 32 -10.78 23.89 16.59
N LEU A 33 -9.76 23.95 17.46
CA LEU A 33 -8.38 24.09 17.03
C LEU A 33 -7.90 22.91 16.19
N VAL A 34 -8.24 21.68 16.61
CA VAL A 34 -7.91 20.47 15.87
C VAL A 34 -8.67 20.43 14.55
N ALA A 35 -9.96 20.80 14.54
CA ALA A 35 -10.75 20.85 13.31
C ALA A 35 -10.20 21.88 12.32
N VAL A 36 -9.85 23.10 12.77
CA VAL A 36 -9.25 24.12 11.90
C VAL A 36 -7.92 23.66 11.34
N GLY A 37 -7.03 23.10 12.17
CA GLY A 37 -5.75 22.55 11.72
C GLY A 37 -5.93 21.42 10.70
N GLY A 38 -6.83 20.47 10.98
CA GLY A 38 -7.16 19.38 10.05
C GLY A 38 -7.75 19.86 8.73
N ILE A 39 -8.65 20.85 8.75
CA ILE A 39 -9.22 21.42 7.52
C ILE A 39 -8.14 22.12 6.68
N VAL A 40 -7.25 22.91 7.29
CA VAL A 40 -6.17 23.61 6.59
C VAL A 40 -5.21 22.62 5.90
N GLU A 41 -4.97 21.47 6.50
CA GLU A 41 -4.10 20.42 5.94
C GLU A 41 -4.82 19.56 4.89
N ILE A 42 -6.05 19.12 5.19
CA ILE A 42 -6.74 18.10 4.40
C ILE A 42 -7.43 18.71 3.17
N VAL A 43 -8.08 19.88 3.32
CA VAL A 43 -8.87 20.47 2.22
C VAL A 43 -8.01 20.78 0.99
N PRO A 44 -6.79 21.34 1.09
CA PRO A 44 -5.96 21.54 -0.09
C PRO A 44 -5.62 20.25 -0.84
N ALA A 45 -5.46 19.12 -0.14
CA ALA A 45 -5.13 17.83 -0.77
C ALA A 45 -6.22 17.35 -1.74
N PHE A 46 -7.48 17.75 -1.56
CA PHE A 46 -8.57 17.42 -2.50
C PHE A 46 -8.58 18.28 -3.77
N TYR A 47 -7.83 19.38 -3.81
CA TYR A 47 -7.79 20.31 -4.93
C TYR A 47 -6.43 20.37 -5.62
N LEU A 48 -5.42 19.68 -5.09
CA LEU A 48 -4.10 19.63 -5.67
C LEU A 48 -3.97 18.37 -6.53
N ASP A 49 -4.12 18.53 -7.85
CA ASP A 49 -3.91 17.44 -8.82
C ASP A 49 -2.50 16.81 -8.72
N ASP A 50 -1.54 17.56 -8.21
CA ASP A 50 -0.15 17.12 -8.04
C ASP A 50 0.08 16.31 -6.74
N ALA A 51 -0.93 16.20 -5.86
CA ALA A 51 -0.81 15.42 -4.62
C ALA A 51 -0.69 13.91 -4.88
N GLU A 52 -1.26 13.44 -5.99
CA GLU A 52 -1.17 12.06 -6.44
C GLU A 52 -0.68 12.01 -7.90
N PRO A 53 0.63 12.03 -8.14
CA PRO A 53 1.16 11.97 -9.50
C PRO A 53 0.71 10.68 -10.18
N LYS A 54 0.13 10.80 -11.37
CA LYS A 54 -0.30 9.66 -12.17
C LYS A 54 0.94 9.05 -12.82
N VAL A 55 1.24 7.81 -12.48
CA VAL A 55 2.33 7.04 -13.08
C VAL A 55 1.74 5.78 -13.70
N GLU A 56 2.11 5.52 -14.96
CA GLU A 56 1.66 4.34 -15.68
C GLU A 56 2.16 3.05 -15.01
N GLY A 57 1.35 2.01 -15.05
CA GLY A 57 1.67 0.70 -14.52
C GLY A 57 1.10 0.41 -13.13
N VAL A 58 0.77 1.42 -12.34
CA VAL A 58 0.22 1.20 -11.01
C VAL A 58 -1.25 0.78 -11.12
N ARG A 59 -1.52 -0.46 -10.77
CA ARG A 59 -2.85 -1.08 -10.79
C ARG A 59 -3.33 -1.46 -9.39
N PRO A 60 -4.64 -1.66 -9.20
CA PRO A 60 -5.16 -2.28 -7.99
C PRO A 60 -4.57 -3.67 -7.76
N LEU A 61 -4.48 -4.08 -6.51
CA LEU A 61 -4.09 -5.44 -6.16
C LEU A 61 -5.12 -6.45 -6.66
N THR A 62 -4.67 -7.59 -7.16
CA THR A 62 -5.57 -8.71 -7.42
C THR A 62 -6.18 -9.25 -6.13
N PRO A 63 -7.25 -10.06 -6.16
CA PRO A 63 -7.82 -10.63 -4.95
C PRO A 63 -6.81 -11.41 -4.09
N LEU A 64 -5.91 -12.17 -4.70
CA LEU A 64 -4.86 -12.92 -3.98
C LEU A 64 -3.82 -11.97 -3.37
N GLU A 65 -3.33 -11.00 -4.14
CA GLU A 65 -2.39 -9.97 -3.65
C GLU A 65 -3.00 -9.12 -2.52
N LEU A 66 -4.30 -8.83 -2.60
CA LEU A 66 -5.03 -8.08 -1.57
C LEU A 66 -5.13 -8.86 -0.24
N GLU A 67 -5.36 -10.17 -0.31
CA GLU A 67 -5.30 -11.02 0.89
C GLU A 67 -3.87 -11.12 1.42
N GLY A 68 -2.87 -11.21 0.54
CA GLY A 68 -1.46 -11.17 0.92
C GLY A 68 -1.09 -9.86 1.65
N PHE A 69 -1.60 -8.72 1.17
CA PHE A 69 -1.44 -7.43 1.86
C PHE A 69 -2.13 -7.42 3.22
N ALA A 70 -3.30 -8.04 3.33
CA ALA A 70 -4.00 -8.15 4.61
C ALA A 70 -3.23 -9.02 5.62
N ILE A 71 -2.62 -10.12 5.17
CA ILE A 71 -1.74 -10.97 5.99
C ILE A 71 -0.47 -10.19 6.39
N TYR A 72 0.18 -9.52 5.45
CA TYR A 72 1.34 -8.66 5.70
C TYR A 72 1.09 -7.66 6.83
N ARG A 73 -0.10 -7.07 6.86
CA ARG A 73 -0.53 -6.14 7.91
C ARG A 73 -0.89 -6.85 9.20
N ARG A 74 -1.58 -7.98 9.13
CA ARG A 74 -2.00 -8.78 10.31
C ARG A 74 -0.78 -9.28 11.08
N GLU A 75 0.22 -9.79 10.37
CA GLU A 75 1.48 -10.28 10.98
C GLU A 75 2.44 -9.16 11.38
N GLY A 76 2.12 -7.91 11.06
CA GLY A 76 2.91 -6.75 11.47
C GLY A 76 4.26 -6.61 10.78
N CYS A 77 4.43 -7.16 9.57
CA CYS A 77 5.69 -7.14 8.81
C CYS A 77 6.23 -5.71 8.63
N PHE A 78 5.33 -4.73 8.42
CA PHE A 78 5.67 -3.31 8.29
C PHE A 78 6.26 -2.66 9.56
N LEU A 79 6.19 -3.33 10.71
CA LEU A 79 6.82 -2.84 11.94
C LEU A 79 8.34 -3.05 11.93
N CYS A 80 8.82 -4.05 11.19
CA CYS A 80 10.24 -4.39 11.07
C CYS A 80 10.81 -4.07 9.68
N HIS A 81 9.97 -4.10 8.62
CA HIS A 81 10.35 -3.81 7.25
C HIS A 81 9.68 -2.53 6.77
N SER A 82 10.46 -1.54 6.36
CA SER A 82 9.89 -0.40 5.63
C SER A 82 9.58 -0.79 4.18
N GLN A 83 8.65 -0.05 3.58
CA GLN A 83 8.23 -0.19 2.18
C GLN A 83 8.26 1.18 1.50
N MET A 84 9.29 1.96 1.77
CA MET A 84 9.51 3.29 1.20
C MET A 84 10.99 3.61 1.16
N ILE A 85 11.56 3.63 -0.03
CA ILE A 85 12.95 4.02 -0.28
C ILE A 85 12.98 5.54 -0.45
N ARG A 86 13.77 6.20 0.39
CA ARG A 86 13.93 7.66 0.34
C ARG A 86 14.87 8.07 -0.81
N PRO A 87 14.81 9.31 -1.34
CA PRO A 87 15.63 9.77 -2.45
C PRO A 87 17.08 10.11 -2.04
N PHE A 88 17.69 9.25 -1.19
CA PHE A 88 19.08 9.37 -0.77
C PHE A 88 19.97 8.41 -1.56
N ARG A 89 21.19 8.81 -1.84
CA ARG A 89 22.12 8.05 -2.64
C ARG A 89 22.40 6.65 -2.04
N ASP A 90 22.66 6.58 -0.75
CA ASP A 90 22.93 5.35 -0.01
C ASP A 90 21.74 4.38 -0.04
N GLU A 91 20.52 4.89 0.04
CA GLU A 91 19.32 4.08 -0.05
C GLU A 91 19.08 3.55 -1.47
N LYS A 92 19.26 4.41 -2.48
CA LYS A 92 19.14 4.03 -3.88
C LYS A 92 20.17 2.96 -4.27
N GLU A 93 21.42 3.09 -3.82
CA GLU A 93 22.48 2.10 -4.06
C GLU A 93 22.19 0.76 -3.36
N ARG A 94 21.56 0.79 -2.18
CA ARG A 94 21.29 -0.41 -1.39
C ARG A 94 20.01 -1.13 -1.78
N PHE A 95 18.93 -0.41 -2.03
CA PHE A 95 17.58 -0.97 -2.20
C PHE A 95 17.02 -0.83 -3.61
N GLY A 96 17.54 0.07 -4.43
CA GLY A 96 17.04 0.41 -5.75
C GLY A 96 16.42 1.81 -5.83
N HIS A 97 15.68 2.08 -6.89
CA HIS A 97 15.07 3.40 -7.12
C HIS A 97 14.18 3.83 -5.94
N PHE A 98 14.23 5.11 -5.57
CA PHE A 98 13.38 5.66 -4.52
C PHE A 98 11.89 5.46 -4.85
N SER A 99 11.07 5.38 -3.80
CA SER A 99 9.63 5.15 -3.94
C SER A 99 8.90 6.41 -4.37
N LEU A 100 7.97 6.26 -5.34
CA LEU A 100 7.06 7.32 -5.75
C LEU A 100 5.75 7.21 -4.95
N ALA A 101 5.13 8.34 -4.62
CA ALA A 101 3.83 8.38 -3.94
C ALA A 101 2.76 7.60 -4.73
N ALA A 102 2.81 7.69 -6.06
CA ALA A 102 1.89 6.98 -6.96
C ALA A 102 1.92 5.46 -6.80
N GLU A 103 3.04 4.85 -6.41
CA GLU A 103 3.13 3.40 -6.25
C GLU A 103 2.21 2.85 -5.15
N SER A 104 1.85 3.69 -4.18
CA SER A 104 0.98 3.32 -3.05
C SER A 104 -0.41 3.96 -3.12
N LYS A 105 -0.81 4.55 -4.25
CA LYS A 105 -2.08 5.29 -4.34
C LYS A 105 -3.32 4.43 -4.04
N TYR A 106 -3.21 3.11 -4.22
CA TYR A 106 -4.29 2.17 -3.94
C TYR A 106 -4.12 1.41 -2.61
N ASP A 107 -3.06 1.72 -1.86
CA ASP A 107 -2.79 1.11 -0.56
C ASP A 107 -3.56 1.82 0.56
N HIS A 108 -4.69 1.29 0.93
CA HIS A 108 -5.48 1.75 2.06
C HIS A 108 -5.46 0.68 3.17
N ASN A 109 -4.79 0.96 4.28
CA ASN A 109 -3.93 2.04 4.73
C ASN A 109 -2.47 1.77 4.31
N TYR A 110 -1.67 2.83 4.17
CA TYR A 110 -0.25 2.71 3.84
C TYR A 110 0.51 1.82 4.83
N ALA A 111 1.37 0.97 4.28
CA ALA A 111 2.22 0.06 5.06
C ALA A 111 3.71 0.41 4.92
N TRP A 112 4.03 1.69 4.78
CA TRP A 112 5.38 2.16 4.53
C TRP A 112 6.38 1.81 5.62
N GLY A 113 5.92 1.73 6.89
CA GLY A 113 6.78 1.48 8.04
C GLY A 113 7.78 2.61 8.30
N SER A 114 8.19 2.75 9.56
CA SER A 114 9.15 3.80 9.97
C SER A 114 10.48 3.22 10.45
N LYS A 115 10.60 1.91 10.53
CA LYS A 115 11.78 1.20 11.04
C LYS A 115 12.26 0.14 10.05
N ARG A 116 13.54 -0.14 10.09
CA ARG A 116 14.23 -1.15 9.29
C ARG A 116 15.03 -2.08 10.19
N THR A 117 14.35 -2.84 11.06
CA THR A 117 14.96 -3.98 11.73
C THR A 117 15.39 -5.03 10.70
N GLY A 118 14.54 -5.24 9.70
CA GLY A 118 14.87 -5.87 8.42
C GLY A 118 15.09 -4.85 7.31
N PRO A 119 15.47 -5.28 6.10
CA PRO A 119 15.66 -4.41 4.94
C PRO A 119 14.34 -3.79 4.46
N ASP A 120 14.43 -2.69 3.69
CA ASP A 120 13.33 -2.16 2.93
C ASP A 120 12.89 -3.15 1.85
N ILE A 121 11.58 -3.31 1.67
CA ILE A 121 11.01 -4.29 0.74
C ILE A 121 10.26 -3.67 -0.45
N ALA A 122 10.31 -2.35 -0.63
CA ALA A 122 9.61 -1.68 -1.73
C ALA A 122 10.04 -2.16 -3.13
N ARG A 123 11.22 -2.77 -3.28
CA ARG A 123 11.74 -3.34 -4.52
C ARG A 123 12.03 -4.84 -4.36
N LEU A 124 11.17 -5.54 -3.64
CA LEU A 124 11.37 -6.96 -3.36
C LEU A 124 10.93 -7.86 -4.51
N GLY A 125 9.93 -7.44 -5.27
CA GLY A 125 9.35 -8.22 -6.35
C GLY A 125 10.39 -8.68 -7.36
N LYS A 126 10.35 -9.97 -7.70
CA LYS A 126 11.29 -10.64 -8.62
C LYS A 126 12.76 -10.67 -8.18
N LYS A 127 13.07 -10.15 -6.97
CA LYS A 127 14.46 -10.15 -6.44
C LYS A 127 14.86 -11.53 -5.93
N TYR A 128 13.94 -12.26 -5.31
CA TYR A 128 14.15 -13.61 -4.81
C TYR A 128 13.11 -14.57 -5.39
N THR A 129 13.45 -15.86 -5.44
CA THR A 129 12.52 -16.90 -5.89
C THR A 129 11.45 -17.20 -4.84
N ASP A 130 10.34 -17.80 -5.25
CA ASP A 130 9.30 -18.22 -4.32
C ASP A 130 9.83 -19.25 -3.30
N ALA A 131 10.65 -20.19 -3.75
CA ALA A 131 11.34 -21.15 -2.87
C ALA A 131 12.18 -20.46 -1.78
N TRP A 132 12.82 -19.33 -2.11
CA TRP A 132 13.53 -18.53 -1.11
C TRP A 132 12.55 -17.91 -0.11
N HIS A 133 11.41 -17.36 -0.58
CA HIS A 133 10.39 -16.80 0.29
C HIS A 133 9.78 -17.85 1.22
N ILE A 134 9.43 -19.03 0.70
CA ILE A 134 8.95 -20.17 1.50
C ILE A 134 9.94 -20.49 2.62
N GLN A 135 11.20 -20.71 2.27
CA GLN A 135 12.23 -21.05 3.23
C GLN A 135 12.48 -19.91 4.24
N HIS A 136 12.44 -18.66 3.77
CA HIS A 136 12.62 -17.48 4.62
C HIS A 136 11.46 -17.31 5.62
N MET A 137 10.21 -17.54 5.23
CA MET A 137 9.06 -17.47 6.15
C MET A 137 9.10 -18.66 7.13
N ARG A 138 9.43 -19.86 6.66
CA ARG A 138 9.52 -21.07 7.50
C ARG A 138 10.61 -20.95 8.55
N ALA A 139 11.81 -20.54 8.16
CA ALA A 139 12.98 -20.49 9.02
C ALA A 139 13.97 -19.39 8.55
N PRO A 140 13.78 -18.11 8.93
CA PRO A 140 14.61 -17.00 8.44
C PRO A 140 16.11 -17.21 8.62
N ARG A 141 16.53 -17.82 9.74
CA ARG A 141 17.94 -18.11 10.03
C ARG A 141 18.55 -19.17 9.13
N SER A 142 17.77 -19.97 8.45
CA SER A 142 18.31 -20.95 7.50
C SER A 142 18.83 -20.28 6.22
N VAL A 143 18.33 -19.09 5.89
CA VAL A 143 18.74 -18.29 4.73
C VAL A 143 19.66 -17.14 5.11
N VAL A 144 19.43 -16.56 6.31
CA VAL A 144 20.22 -15.46 6.88
C VAL A 144 20.53 -15.81 8.34
N PRO A 145 21.70 -16.39 8.66
CA PRO A 145 22.02 -16.90 9.99
C PRO A 145 21.89 -15.90 11.14
N GLU A 146 22.19 -14.62 10.89
CA GLU A 146 22.09 -13.53 11.87
C GLU A 146 20.68 -12.95 12.00
N SER A 147 19.70 -13.49 11.28
CA SER A 147 18.33 -12.95 11.28
C SER A 147 17.69 -12.97 12.66
N VAL A 148 17.08 -11.86 13.02
CA VAL A 148 16.22 -11.71 14.21
C VAL A 148 14.73 -11.84 13.86
N MET A 149 14.40 -12.09 12.59
CA MET A 149 13.04 -12.28 12.13
C MET A 149 12.43 -13.54 12.78
N PRO A 150 11.21 -13.47 13.30
CA PRO A 150 10.50 -14.66 13.78
C PRO A 150 10.18 -15.63 12.64
N ASN A 151 9.92 -16.88 12.99
CA ASN A 151 9.38 -17.86 12.04
C ASN A 151 7.90 -17.61 11.80
N TYR A 152 7.46 -17.83 10.57
CA TYR A 152 6.05 -17.74 10.15
C TYR A 152 5.63 -19.04 9.43
N ALA A 153 6.10 -20.19 9.92
CA ALA A 153 5.88 -21.50 9.29
C ALA A 153 4.39 -21.87 9.18
N TRP A 154 3.55 -21.37 10.09
CA TRP A 154 2.10 -21.63 10.06
C TRP A 154 1.38 -21.08 8.83
N LEU A 155 1.95 -20.09 8.14
CA LEU A 155 1.35 -19.52 6.93
C LEU A 155 1.26 -20.54 5.78
N GLU A 156 2.20 -21.49 5.74
CA GLU A 156 2.23 -22.58 4.77
C GLU A 156 1.16 -23.65 5.05
N GLU A 157 0.81 -23.85 6.32
CA GLU A 157 -0.15 -24.86 6.76
C GLU A 157 -1.58 -24.30 6.87
N THR A 158 -1.72 -22.98 6.89
CA THR A 158 -3.00 -22.30 7.09
C THR A 158 -3.67 -22.04 5.76
N LYS A 159 -4.86 -22.62 5.56
CA LYS A 159 -5.69 -22.30 4.40
C LYS A 159 -6.15 -20.85 4.43
N LEU A 160 -6.10 -20.19 3.27
CA LEU A 160 -6.48 -18.80 3.13
C LEU A 160 -7.96 -18.56 3.47
N ASP A 161 -8.22 -17.65 4.42
CA ASP A 161 -9.58 -17.20 4.73
C ASP A 161 -10.03 -16.10 3.75
N THR A 162 -10.83 -16.48 2.79
CA THR A 162 -11.37 -15.59 1.75
C THR A 162 -12.71 -14.95 2.08
N SER A 163 -13.25 -15.18 3.29
CA SER A 163 -14.59 -14.74 3.68
C SER A 163 -14.81 -13.22 3.59
N ARG A 164 -13.74 -12.44 3.63
CA ARG A 164 -13.77 -10.97 3.60
C ARG A 164 -13.26 -10.35 2.30
N THR A 165 -12.73 -11.13 1.36
CA THR A 165 -12.11 -10.64 0.13
C THR A 165 -13.03 -9.74 -0.66
N LYS A 166 -14.22 -10.24 -1.01
CA LYS A 166 -15.23 -9.46 -1.72
C LYS A 166 -15.57 -8.15 -1.01
N LYS A 167 -15.76 -8.21 0.31
CA LYS A 167 -16.10 -7.02 1.10
C LYS A 167 -14.96 -6.00 1.14
N ARG A 168 -13.71 -6.46 1.18
CA ARG A 168 -12.55 -5.56 1.07
C ARG A 168 -12.52 -4.85 -0.27
N MET A 169 -12.72 -5.56 -1.38
CA MET A 169 -12.79 -4.96 -2.71
C MET A 169 -13.92 -3.94 -2.84
N GLU A 170 -15.12 -4.26 -2.33
CA GLU A 170 -16.25 -3.33 -2.30
C GLU A 170 -15.93 -2.04 -1.52
N VAL A 171 -15.29 -2.17 -0.34
CA VAL A 171 -14.89 -1.01 0.47
C VAL A 171 -13.81 -0.18 -0.23
N LEU A 172 -12.82 -0.82 -0.84
CA LEU A 172 -11.78 -0.14 -1.60
C LEU A 172 -12.36 0.58 -2.83
N ALA A 173 -13.34 -0.02 -3.53
CA ALA A 173 -14.04 0.64 -4.62
C ALA A 173 -14.78 1.91 -4.14
N MET A 174 -15.39 1.90 -2.94
CA MET A 174 -15.97 3.11 -2.33
C MET A 174 -14.91 4.17 -1.96
N MET A 175 -13.65 3.77 -1.81
CA MET A 175 -12.50 4.64 -1.56
C MET A 175 -11.75 5.01 -2.87
N ASN A 176 -12.42 4.94 -4.02
CA ASN A 176 -11.91 5.28 -5.35
C ASN A 176 -10.83 4.36 -5.93
N VAL A 177 -10.56 3.20 -5.32
CA VAL A 177 -9.76 2.17 -5.99
C VAL A 177 -10.56 1.64 -7.19
N PRO A 178 -9.99 1.57 -8.41
CA PRO A 178 -10.75 1.33 -9.64
C PRO A 178 -11.11 -0.16 -9.85
N TYR A 179 -11.69 -0.78 -8.84
CA TYR A 179 -12.36 -2.07 -8.98
C TYR A 179 -13.75 -1.85 -9.60
N ASN A 180 -14.00 -2.45 -10.73
CA ASN A 180 -15.32 -2.43 -11.36
C ASN A 180 -16.19 -3.61 -10.88
N ALA A 181 -17.45 -3.66 -11.33
CA ALA A 181 -18.38 -4.71 -10.94
C ALA A 181 -17.95 -6.11 -11.42
N ASP A 182 -17.25 -6.19 -12.56
CA ASP A 182 -16.73 -7.44 -13.11
C ASP A 182 -15.57 -7.97 -12.26
N ASP A 183 -14.63 -7.10 -11.84
CA ASP A 183 -13.54 -7.45 -10.92
C ASP A 183 -14.09 -8.01 -9.59
N ILE A 184 -15.12 -7.33 -9.04
CA ILE A 184 -15.72 -7.73 -7.75
C ILE A 184 -16.54 -9.01 -7.88
N SER A 185 -17.20 -9.24 -9.01
CA SER A 185 -18.03 -10.46 -9.19
C SER A 185 -17.19 -11.71 -9.43
N ASN A 186 -16.01 -11.56 -10.04
CA ASN A 186 -15.14 -12.68 -10.40
C ASN A 186 -13.96 -12.89 -9.40
N TRP A 187 -13.99 -12.21 -8.25
CA TRP A 187 -12.88 -12.22 -7.29
C TRP A 187 -12.41 -13.64 -6.91
N GLU A 188 -13.33 -14.59 -6.75
CA GLU A 188 -12.99 -15.96 -6.31
C GLU A 188 -12.31 -16.76 -7.43
N SER A 189 -12.80 -16.66 -8.68
CA SER A 189 -12.14 -17.28 -9.82
C SER A 189 -10.77 -16.67 -10.07
N ASP A 190 -10.64 -15.35 -9.94
CA ASP A 190 -9.37 -14.65 -10.12
C ASP A 190 -8.33 -15.04 -9.07
N LEU A 191 -8.75 -15.19 -7.81
CA LEU A 191 -7.89 -15.63 -6.72
C LEU A 191 -7.35 -17.05 -6.99
N LYS A 192 -8.23 -17.99 -7.37
CA LYS A 192 -7.85 -19.37 -7.67
C LYS A 192 -6.97 -19.47 -8.92
N ALA A 193 -7.31 -18.70 -9.96
CA ALA A 193 -6.53 -18.67 -11.19
C ALA A 193 -5.11 -18.16 -10.92
N GLN A 194 -4.94 -17.11 -10.10
CA GLN A 194 -3.62 -16.57 -9.79
C GLN A 194 -2.75 -17.53 -8.96
N ALA A 195 -3.36 -18.29 -8.05
CA ALA A 195 -2.69 -19.34 -7.28
C ALA A 195 -2.48 -20.64 -8.05
N ALA A 196 -2.93 -20.70 -9.33
CA ALA A 196 -2.87 -21.88 -10.19
C ALA A 196 -3.50 -23.14 -9.56
N VAL A 197 -4.53 -22.97 -8.74
CA VAL A 197 -5.29 -24.07 -8.12
C VAL A 197 -6.38 -24.60 -9.06
N ASP A 198 -6.72 -23.82 -10.09
CA ASP A 198 -7.60 -24.26 -11.18
C ASP A 198 -6.82 -24.97 -12.29
N ASP A 199 -7.53 -25.45 -13.30
CA ASP A 199 -6.95 -26.10 -14.48
C ASP A 199 -6.29 -25.13 -15.48
N GLY A 200 -6.05 -23.87 -15.07
CA GLY A 200 -5.50 -22.79 -15.90
C GLY A 200 -6.54 -22.06 -16.76
N SER A 201 -7.81 -22.44 -16.69
CA SER A 201 -8.88 -21.86 -17.52
C SER A 201 -9.19 -20.40 -17.17
N GLY A 202 -8.87 -19.98 -15.95
CA GLY A 202 -9.12 -18.61 -15.44
C GLY A 202 -8.03 -17.61 -15.75
N GLU A 203 -6.82 -18.02 -16.16
CA GLU A 203 -5.66 -17.16 -16.30
C GLU A 203 -5.87 -16.03 -17.33
N ASP A 204 -6.39 -16.34 -18.51
CA ASP A 204 -6.62 -15.33 -19.56
C ASP A 204 -7.62 -14.26 -19.11
N ALA A 205 -8.68 -14.68 -18.41
CA ALA A 205 -9.69 -13.78 -17.88
C ALA A 205 -9.13 -12.89 -16.75
N LEU A 206 -8.31 -13.45 -15.87
CA LEU A 206 -7.58 -12.72 -14.82
C LEU A 206 -6.66 -11.67 -15.45
N ARG A 207 -5.85 -12.07 -16.44
CA ARG A 207 -4.93 -11.14 -17.15
C ARG A 207 -5.69 -10.03 -17.85
N ALA A 208 -6.80 -10.35 -18.54
CA ALA A 208 -7.63 -9.35 -19.20
C ALA A 208 -8.19 -8.29 -18.22
N ARG A 209 -8.50 -8.69 -16.98
CA ARG A 209 -8.98 -7.76 -15.93
C ARG A 209 -7.85 -6.93 -15.32
N TYR A 210 -6.70 -7.50 -15.01
CA TYR A 210 -5.66 -6.81 -14.22
C TYR A 210 -4.44 -6.34 -15.04
N GLU A 211 -4.31 -6.71 -16.31
CA GLU A 211 -3.30 -6.18 -17.23
C GLU A 211 -3.91 -5.16 -18.23
N ARG A 212 -5.15 -4.70 -17.98
CA ARG A 212 -5.81 -3.69 -18.81
C ARG A 212 -5.14 -2.33 -18.66
N LYS A 213 -5.20 -1.52 -19.73
CA LYS A 213 -4.61 -0.16 -19.76
C LYS A 213 -5.59 0.94 -19.35
N THR A 214 -6.86 0.62 -19.19
CA THR A 214 -7.90 1.59 -18.83
C THR A 214 -8.56 1.18 -17.53
N TRP A 215 -8.53 2.08 -16.58
CA TRP A 215 -9.08 1.88 -15.24
C TRP A 215 -10.13 2.95 -14.96
N THR A 216 -11.29 2.55 -14.48
CA THR A 216 -12.36 3.48 -14.12
C THR A 216 -12.75 3.26 -12.68
N ASN A 217 -12.70 4.32 -11.86
CA ASN A 217 -13.10 4.26 -10.46
C ASN A 217 -14.62 4.42 -10.30
N SER A 218 -15.10 4.32 -9.06
CA SER A 218 -16.53 4.44 -8.72
C SER A 218 -17.12 5.82 -9.02
N ASN A 219 -16.29 6.86 -9.11
CA ASN A 219 -16.70 8.23 -9.45
C ASN A 219 -16.78 8.46 -10.97
N GLY A 220 -16.41 7.47 -11.78
CA GLY A 220 -16.37 7.60 -13.25
C GLY A 220 -15.10 8.28 -13.78
N GLU A 221 -14.11 8.53 -12.94
CA GLU A 221 -12.79 9.00 -13.39
C GLU A 221 -12.07 7.88 -14.12
N VAL A 222 -11.53 8.21 -15.28
CA VAL A 222 -10.83 7.26 -16.15
C VAL A 222 -9.35 7.56 -16.13
N GLU A 223 -8.55 6.56 -15.76
CA GLU A 223 -7.12 6.54 -15.95
C GLU A 223 -6.78 5.63 -17.13
N GLN A 224 -6.14 6.17 -18.13
CA GLN A 224 -5.72 5.44 -19.31
C GLN A 224 -4.23 5.56 -19.50
N TRP A 225 -3.56 4.40 -19.62
CA TRP A 225 -2.13 4.35 -19.95
C TRP A 225 -1.91 4.47 -21.45
N THR A 226 -0.75 4.93 -21.86
CA THR A 226 -0.41 5.10 -23.26
C THR A 226 -0.38 3.75 -24.00
N ASP A 227 -0.65 3.78 -25.30
CA ASP A 227 -0.62 2.56 -26.13
C ASP A 227 0.76 1.91 -26.17
N SER A 228 1.82 2.70 -26.02
CA SER A 228 3.21 2.23 -25.97
C SER A 228 3.58 1.56 -24.65
N PHE A 229 2.84 1.80 -23.56
CA PHE A 229 3.10 1.18 -22.27
C PHE A 229 2.72 -0.30 -22.29
N THR A 230 3.59 -1.15 -21.76
CA THR A 230 3.32 -2.59 -21.58
C THR A 230 3.21 -2.89 -20.10
N PRO A 231 2.02 -3.28 -19.60
CA PRO A 231 1.85 -3.66 -18.20
C PRO A 231 2.79 -4.79 -17.80
N THR A 232 3.28 -4.75 -16.57
CA THR A 232 4.04 -5.87 -16.02
C THR A 232 3.13 -7.08 -15.92
N PRO A 233 3.50 -8.23 -16.53
CA PRO A 233 2.71 -9.44 -16.48
C PRO A 233 2.47 -9.91 -15.05
N LEU A 234 1.25 -10.36 -14.78
CA LEU A 234 0.89 -10.98 -13.51
C LEU A 234 1.71 -12.23 -13.24
N ASN A 235 2.07 -12.41 -11.99
CA ASN A 235 2.59 -13.69 -11.51
C ASN A 235 1.40 -14.63 -11.27
N VAL A 236 1.32 -15.70 -12.06
CA VAL A 236 0.26 -16.73 -11.97
C VAL A 236 0.96 -18.08 -11.79
N ARG A 237 0.85 -18.65 -10.61
CA ARG A 237 1.48 -19.93 -10.24
C ARG A 237 1.11 -20.35 -8.81
N ALA A 238 1.29 -21.60 -8.46
CA ALA A 238 1.32 -22.03 -7.06
C ALA A 238 2.59 -21.46 -6.40
N PHE A 239 2.42 -20.46 -5.53
CA PHE A 239 3.54 -19.71 -4.94
C PHE A 239 4.25 -20.50 -3.83
N ASP A 240 3.52 -21.39 -3.14
CA ASP A 240 4.08 -22.30 -2.13
C ASP A 240 4.48 -23.67 -2.68
N ALA A 241 4.38 -23.84 -4.01
CA ALA A 241 4.64 -25.07 -4.77
C ALA A 241 3.60 -26.19 -4.56
N ASP A 242 2.48 -25.92 -3.90
CA ASP A 242 1.34 -26.84 -3.77
C ASP A 242 0.09 -26.22 -4.45
N ALA A 243 -0.41 -26.86 -5.49
CA ALA A 243 -1.60 -26.42 -6.23
C ALA A 243 -2.91 -27.04 -5.68
N SER A 244 -2.89 -27.72 -4.55
CA SER A 244 -4.09 -28.41 -4.03
C SER A 244 -5.08 -27.48 -3.35
N ASP A 245 -4.59 -26.47 -2.64
CA ASP A 245 -5.37 -25.46 -1.92
C ASP A 245 -4.60 -24.14 -1.91
N VAL A 246 -5.30 -23.03 -1.70
CA VAL A 246 -4.65 -21.72 -1.55
C VAL A 246 -4.33 -21.48 -0.08
N THR A 247 -3.06 -21.28 0.23
CA THR A 247 -2.57 -21.03 1.59
C THR A 247 -2.39 -19.54 1.87
N GLU A 248 -2.23 -19.17 3.14
CA GLU A 248 -1.87 -17.81 3.52
C GLU A 248 -0.48 -17.43 2.99
N LEU A 249 0.41 -18.41 2.83
CA LEU A 249 1.74 -18.19 2.27
C LEU A 249 1.70 -17.84 0.79
N ASP A 250 0.84 -18.52 -0.01
CA ASP A 250 0.61 -18.15 -1.42
C ASP A 250 0.22 -16.68 -1.56
N ALA A 251 -0.78 -16.26 -0.80
CA ALA A 251 -1.25 -14.89 -0.84
C ALA A 251 -0.15 -13.88 -0.43
N LEU A 252 0.60 -14.19 0.62
CA LEU A 252 1.69 -13.34 1.06
C LEU A 252 2.80 -13.23 0.00
N ILE A 253 3.23 -14.36 -0.59
CA ILE A 253 4.28 -14.36 -1.63
C ILE A 253 3.78 -13.63 -2.89
N ALA A 254 2.51 -13.84 -3.30
CA ALA A 254 1.93 -13.11 -4.42
C ALA A 254 2.02 -11.59 -4.21
N TYR A 255 1.67 -11.11 -3.02
CA TYR A 255 1.82 -9.71 -2.65
C TYR A 255 3.28 -9.24 -2.67
N LEU A 256 4.20 -9.99 -2.08
CA LEU A 256 5.62 -9.62 -2.03
C LEU A 256 6.27 -9.58 -3.42
N GLN A 257 5.89 -10.49 -4.31
CA GLN A 257 6.46 -10.60 -5.66
C GLN A 257 5.98 -9.50 -6.62
N GLN A 258 4.93 -8.76 -6.31
CA GLN A 258 4.50 -7.62 -7.11
C GLN A 258 5.16 -6.30 -6.67
N LEU A 259 5.72 -6.22 -5.45
CA LEU A 259 6.28 -4.99 -4.90
C LEU A 259 7.39 -4.39 -5.78
N GLY A 260 7.18 -3.14 -6.18
CA GLY A 260 8.13 -2.38 -7.00
C GLY A 260 8.27 -2.86 -8.45
N THR A 261 7.34 -3.68 -8.96
CA THR A 261 7.37 -4.18 -10.33
C THR A 261 6.44 -3.43 -11.31
N HIS A 262 5.55 -2.60 -10.78
CA HIS A 262 4.53 -1.91 -11.57
C HIS A 262 5.10 -0.74 -12.37
N VAL A 263 6.02 0.02 -11.81
CA VAL A 263 6.65 1.16 -12.46
C VAL A 263 7.97 0.75 -13.08
N HIS A 264 8.14 1.06 -14.37
CA HIS A 264 9.39 0.82 -15.09
C HIS A 264 10.25 2.08 -14.99
N PHE A 265 11.27 2.05 -14.14
CA PHE A 265 12.15 3.18 -13.94
C PHE A 265 13.21 3.25 -15.04
N GLU A 266 13.25 4.36 -15.75
CA GLU A 266 14.27 4.64 -16.76
C GLU A 266 15.45 5.39 -16.13
N GLU A 267 16.67 5.04 -16.50
CA GLU A 267 17.87 5.70 -15.98
C GLU A 267 17.95 7.13 -16.49
N GLY A 268 18.22 8.09 -15.61
CA GLY A 268 18.35 9.51 -15.94
C GLY A 268 17.03 10.28 -16.05
N VAL A 269 15.89 9.64 -15.85
CA VAL A 269 14.59 10.33 -15.81
C VAL A 269 14.32 10.87 -14.41
N ASP A 270 13.96 12.15 -14.32
CA ASP A 270 13.48 12.76 -13.09
C ASP A 270 11.95 12.56 -12.98
N TYR A 271 11.54 11.63 -12.14
CA TYR A 271 10.14 11.30 -11.93
C TYR A 271 9.39 12.31 -11.05
N TYR A 272 10.06 13.31 -10.49
CA TYR A 272 9.42 14.39 -9.74
C TYR A 272 9.16 15.63 -10.60
N HIS A 273 10.05 15.90 -11.55
CA HIS A 273 9.99 17.10 -12.37
C HIS A 273 10.25 16.76 -13.84
N ASP A 274 9.53 17.41 -14.72
CA ASP A 274 9.85 17.38 -16.14
C ASP A 274 11.11 18.23 -16.43
N LYS A 275 11.56 18.22 -17.67
CA LYS A 275 12.71 19.02 -18.12
C LYS A 275 12.55 20.54 -17.95
N PHE A 276 11.37 21.01 -17.56
CA PHE A 276 11.07 22.42 -17.30
C PHE A 276 10.91 22.70 -15.81
N GLY A 277 11.19 21.73 -14.92
CA GLY A 277 11.02 21.84 -13.48
C GLY A 277 9.56 21.77 -13.02
N GLN A 278 8.65 21.33 -13.89
CA GLN A 278 7.26 21.07 -13.52
C GLN A 278 7.13 19.63 -13.01
N PRO A 279 6.19 19.36 -12.09
CA PRO A 279 5.88 18.00 -11.68
C PRO A 279 5.62 17.12 -12.90
N TYR A 280 6.21 15.92 -12.90
CA TYR A 280 6.13 15.01 -14.04
C TYR A 280 4.68 14.60 -14.28
N ARG A 281 4.11 15.08 -15.38
CA ARG A 281 2.76 14.74 -15.85
C ARG A 281 2.90 13.84 -17.07
N LYS A 282 2.70 12.54 -16.89
CA LYS A 282 2.40 11.63 -17.98
C LYS A 282 1.15 10.87 -17.69
#